data_932b09cb74a1995a1f48b9bdd5bf7ca5
#
_entry.id   932b09cb74a1995a1f48b9bdd5bf7ca5
#
_cell.length_a   1.000
_cell.length_b   1.000
_cell.length_c   1.000
_cell.angle_alpha   90.00
_cell.angle_beta   90.00
_cell.angle_gamma   90.00
#
_symmetry.space_group_name_H-M   'P 1'
#
loop_
_entity.id
_entity.type
_entity.pdbx_description
1 polymer ?
#
loop_
_entity_poly.entity_id
_entity_poly.type
_entity_poly.pdbx_seq_one_letter_code
_entity_poly.pdbx_strand_id
1 'polypeptide(L)'
;SVRMKDNKIWEIGDLQPFKNETVTNANGLTLAPGFIDAHSHHFGGLEAYPSADALVSQGITTIVIGQDGGSFSIDTIQSRMNKRPVSVNVATYTGHSTLRSKAMGAKSLYRTAKPEEIEKMKAELKTEMSKGSLGLATGLEYESAFFSNRDEVIQLAKVAAETGGRYISHIRSEDIELEEALDEIIDIGKQAKMPVQVSHIKIAKRDQWGRSPEVLTKLQKARSEGVNITADCYPYDFWNSTLRVLFPKRDY
;
A
#
# COMPACT_ATOMS: atom_id res chain seq x y z
N SER A 1 -11.62 -18.71 -27.81
CA SER A 1 -10.20 -18.45 -28.09
C SER A 1 -9.87 -16.97 -27.89
N VAL A 2 -8.61 -16.66 -27.60
CA VAL A 2 -8.09 -15.29 -27.48
C VAL A 2 -6.85 -15.18 -28.36
N ARG A 3 -6.81 -14.20 -29.23
CA ARG A 3 -5.66 -13.87 -30.06
C ARG A 3 -4.96 -12.63 -29.53
N MET A 4 -3.66 -12.70 -29.37
CA MET A 4 -2.83 -11.59 -28.92
C MET A 4 -1.89 -11.13 -30.02
N LYS A 5 -1.71 -9.82 -30.15
CA LYS A 5 -0.76 -9.19 -31.08
C LYS A 5 -0.20 -7.92 -30.43
N ASP A 6 1.10 -7.72 -30.56
CA ASP A 6 1.79 -6.52 -30.05
C ASP A 6 1.46 -6.22 -28.56
N ASN A 7 1.49 -7.27 -27.72
CA ASN A 7 1.17 -7.22 -26.27
C ASN A 7 -0.27 -6.75 -25.96
N LYS A 8 -1.21 -6.90 -26.91
CA LYS A 8 -2.63 -6.56 -26.72
C LYS A 8 -3.51 -7.75 -27.06
N ILE A 9 -4.66 -7.83 -26.42
CA ILE A 9 -5.75 -8.69 -26.87
C ILE A 9 -6.26 -8.06 -28.17
N TRP A 10 -6.10 -8.81 -29.28
CA TRP A 10 -6.51 -8.33 -30.59
C TRP A 10 -7.91 -8.81 -30.94
N GLU A 11 -8.24 -10.06 -30.61
CA GLU A 11 -9.51 -10.67 -31.00
C GLU A 11 -9.93 -11.72 -29.95
N ILE A 12 -11.23 -11.81 -29.70
CA ILE A 12 -11.83 -12.84 -28.81
C ILE A 12 -13.00 -13.46 -29.54
N GLY A 13 -13.07 -14.78 -29.60
CA GLY A 13 -14.18 -15.50 -30.23
C GLY A 13 -13.85 -16.95 -30.54
N ASP A 14 -14.60 -17.55 -31.47
CA ASP A 14 -14.28 -18.85 -32.04
C ASP A 14 -13.32 -18.65 -33.22
N LEU A 15 -12.03 -18.62 -32.90
CA LEU A 15 -10.97 -18.25 -33.83
C LEU A 15 -10.29 -19.48 -34.41
N GLN A 16 -10.11 -19.48 -35.75
CA GLN A 16 -9.24 -20.43 -36.44
C GLN A 16 -7.82 -19.84 -36.53
N PRO A 17 -6.78 -20.63 -36.23
CA PRO A 17 -5.41 -20.13 -36.32
C PRO A 17 -5.03 -19.74 -37.74
N PHE A 18 -4.28 -18.64 -37.85
CA PHE A 18 -3.66 -18.29 -39.13
C PHE A 18 -2.45 -19.19 -39.43
N LYS A 19 -2.07 -19.26 -40.69
CA LYS A 19 -0.84 -19.95 -41.09
C LYS A 19 0.37 -19.33 -40.35
N ASN A 20 1.14 -20.16 -39.67
CA ASN A 20 2.28 -19.78 -38.82
C ASN A 20 1.94 -19.04 -37.52
N GLU A 21 0.69 -19.07 -37.07
CA GLU A 21 0.32 -18.57 -35.73
C GLU A 21 0.72 -19.60 -34.65
N THR A 22 1.35 -19.15 -33.60
CA THR A 22 1.62 -20.00 -32.43
C THR A 22 0.34 -20.20 -31.62
N VAL A 23 -0.08 -21.46 -31.47
CA VAL A 23 -1.29 -21.81 -30.71
C VAL A 23 -0.89 -22.47 -29.39
N THR A 24 -1.40 -21.93 -28.28
CA THR A 24 -1.27 -22.53 -26.96
C THR A 24 -2.62 -23.11 -26.57
N ASN A 25 -2.66 -24.42 -26.36
CA ASN A 25 -3.87 -25.06 -25.82
C ASN A 25 -3.94 -24.88 -24.29
N ALA A 26 -4.93 -24.15 -23.81
CA ALA A 26 -5.12 -23.90 -22.38
C ALA A 26 -5.81 -25.08 -21.65
N ASN A 27 -6.20 -26.17 -22.36
CA ASN A 27 -6.80 -27.37 -21.75
C ASN A 27 -7.94 -27.09 -20.76
N GLY A 28 -8.82 -26.15 -21.07
CA GLY A 28 -9.93 -25.74 -20.20
C GLY A 28 -9.55 -24.75 -19.08
N LEU A 29 -8.32 -24.28 -19.03
CA LEU A 29 -7.91 -23.24 -18.09
C LEU A 29 -8.52 -21.88 -18.46
N THR A 30 -8.69 -21.03 -17.45
CA THR A 30 -9.15 -19.65 -17.62
C THR A 30 -7.97 -18.73 -17.89
N LEU A 31 -8.03 -17.95 -18.97
CA LEU A 31 -7.11 -16.85 -19.19
C LEU A 31 -7.58 -15.63 -18.38
N ALA A 32 -6.73 -15.08 -17.55
CA ALA A 32 -6.99 -13.89 -16.74
C ALA A 32 -5.86 -12.88 -16.92
N PRO A 33 -6.10 -11.57 -16.64
CA PRO A 33 -5.02 -10.61 -16.43
C PRO A 33 -4.10 -11.09 -15.30
N GLY A 34 -2.81 -10.71 -15.36
CA GLY A 34 -1.90 -10.96 -14.25
C GLY A 34 -2.37 -10.24 -12.99
N PHE A 35 -2.23 -10.89 -11.84
CA PHE A 35 -2.66 -10.34 -10.56
C PHE A 35 -1.76 -9.20 -10.10
N ILE A 36 -2.36 -8.26 -9.36
CA ILE A 36 -1.66 -7.16 -8.68
C ILE A 36 -1.67 -7.47 -7.19
N ASP A 37 -0.49 -7.69 -6.62
CA ASP A 37 -0.33 -7.70 -5.16
C ASP A 37 -0.26 -6.25 -4.68
N ALA A 38 -1.37 -5.78 -4.11
CA ALA A 38 -1.55 -4.39 -3.72
C ALA A 38 -0.84 -4.02 -2.40
N HIS A 39 -0.28 -5.01 -1.69
CA HIS A 39 0.43 -4.81 -0.43
C HIS A 39 1.62 -5.78 -0.33
N SER A 40 2.80 -5.33 -0.73
CA SER A 40 3.98 -6.19 -0.85
C SER A 40 5.20 -5.60 -0.15
N HIS A 41 5.95 -6.47 0.54
CA HIS A 41 7.25 -6.15 1.14
C HIS A 41 8.42 -6.84 0.43
N HIS A 42 8.22 -7.36 -0.79
CA HIS A 42 9.18 -8.23 -1.49
C HIS A 42 10.35 -7.48 -2.16
N PHE A 43 10.37 -6.14 -2.21
CA PHE A 43 11.35 -5.41 -3.01
C PHE A 43 12.82 -5.75 -2.66
N GLY A 44 13.14 -5.92 -1.38
CA GLY A 44 14.48 -6.36 -0.96
C GLY A 44 14.83 -7.76 -1.44
N GLY A 45 13.86 -8.67 -1.48
CA GLY A 45 14.03 -10.03 -2.01
C GLY A 45 14.24 -10.08 -3.51
N LEU A 46 13.67 -9.14 -4.28
CA LEU A 46 13.86 -9.06 -5.73
C LEU A 46 15.29 -8.75 -6.14
N GLU A 47 16.07 -8.07 -5.30
CA GLU A 47 17.49 -7.85 -5.56
C GLU A 47 18.29 -9.17 -5.55
N ALA A 48 17.92 -10.11 -4.68
CA ALA A 48 18.55 -11.44 -4.62
C ALA A 48 17.95 -12.39 -5.68
N TYR A 49 16.63 -12.34 -5.89
CA TYR A 49 15.86 -13.26 -6.74
C TYR A 49 15.03 -12.49 -7.78
N PRO A 50 15.66 -11.91 -8.83
CA PRO A 50 14.99 -11.03 -9.78
C PRO A 50 14.00 -11.76 -10.69
N SER A 51 14.07 -13.09 -10.82
CA SER A 51 13.07 -13.91 -11.52
C SER A 51 11.69 -13.87 -10.84
N ALA A 52 11.64 -13.50 -9.54
CA ALA A 52 10.41 -13.38 -8.76
C ALA A 52 9.53 -14.65 -8.81
N ASP A 53 10.14 -15.85 -8.85
CA ASP A 53 9.46 -17.12 -9.12
C ASP A 53 8.27 -17.37 -8.17
N ALA A 54 8.40 -17.00 -6.88
CA ALA A 54 7.33 -17.15 -5.91
C ALA A 54 6.08 -16.28 -6.24
N LEU A 55 6.26 -15.16 -6.90
CA LEU A 55 5.18 -14.26 -7.34
C LEU A 55 4.61 -14.72 -8.68
N VAL A 56 5.48 -14.91 -9.66
CA VAL A 56 5.10 -15.25 -11.04
C VAL A 56 4.39 -16.61 -11.10
N SER A 57 4.83 -17.60 -10.31
CA SER A 57 4.17 -18.93 -10.25
C SER A 57 2.73 -18.87 -9.73
N GLN A 58 2.36 -17.82 -9.02
CA GLN A 58 1.00 -17.54 -8.54
C GLN A 58 0.21 -16.60 -9.48
N GLY A 59 0.77 -16.24 -10.63
CA GLY A 59 0.16 -15.32 -11.59
C GLY A 59 0.28 -13.84 -11.20
N ILE A 60 1.09 -13.48 -10.19
CA ILE A 60 1.32 -12.09 -9.80
C ILE A 60 2.33 -11.47 -10.78
N THR A 61 1.91 -10.45 -11.49
CA THR A 61 2.73 -9.74 -12.49
C THR A 61 3.06 -8.31 -12.08
N THR A 62 2.43 -7.81 -11.03
CA THR A 62 2.66 -6.45 -10.50
C THR A 62 2.63 -6.50 -8.99
N ILE A 63 3.59 -5.84 -8.36
CA ILE A 63 3.60 -5.63 -6.90
C ILE A 63 3.55 -4.14 -6.58
N VAL A 64 2.89 -3.81 -5.50
CA VAL A 64 2.87 -2.46 -4.93
C VAL A 64 3.63 -2.48 -3.61
N ILE A 65 4.62 -1.62 -3.47
CA ILE A 65 5.51 -1.54 -2.31
C ILE A 65 5.41 -0.17 -1.62
N GLY A 66 6.17 0.03 -0.54
CA GLY A 66 6.20 1.29 0.20
C GLY A 66 5.09 1.44 1.23
N GLN A 67 4.38 0.35 1.57
CA GLN A 67 3.38 0.32 2.64
C GLN A 67 4.02 0.42 4.03
N ASP A 68 3.17 0.56 5.04
CA ASP A 68 3.55 0.63 6.48
C ASP A 68 4.51 1.76 6.82
N GLY A 69 4.54 2.79 5.98
CA GLY A 69 5.27 4.04 6.23
C GLY A 69 6.74 4.03 5.83
N GLY A 70 7.32 2.90 5.44
CA GLY A 70 8.71 2.79 4.97
C GLY A 70 8.79 2.70 3.45
N SER A 71 9.60 3.54 2.80
CA SER A 71 9.77 3.46 1.33
C SER A 71 11.17 3.84 0.89
N PHE A 72 11.57 3.33 -0.27
CA PHE A 72 12.67 3.89 -1.05
C PHE A 72 12.16 5.06 -1.91
N SER A 73 13.05 5.98 -2.29
CA SER A 73 12.71 6.97 -3.32
C SER A 73 12.53 6.31 -4.68
N ILE A 74 11.71 6.90 -5.55
CA ILE A 74 11.48 6.39 -6.90
C ILE A 74 12.79 6.30 -7.68
N ASP A 75 13.66 7.29 -7.55
CA ASP A 75 14.98 7.28 -8.20
C ASP A 75 15.82 6.08 -7.75
N THR A 76 15.75 5.72 -6.46
CA THR A 76 16.45 4.53 -5.93
C THR A 76 15.88 3.26 -6.53
N ILE A 77 14.56 3.13 -6.58
CA ILE A 77 13.89 1.95 -7.16
C ILE A 77 14.27 1.81 -8.63
N GLN A 78 14.15 2.87 -9.42
CA GLN A 78 14.52 2.87 -10.84
C GLN A 78 15.99 2.52 -11.06
N SER A 79 16.89 3.12 -10.27
CA SER A 79 18.32 2.83 -10.37
C SER A 79 18.63 1.36 -10.09
N ARG A 80 17.98 0.75 -9.09
CA ARG A 80 18.17 -0.67 -8.76
C ARG A 80 17.61 -1.58 -9.84
N MET A 81 16.40 -1.31 -10.33
CA MET A 81 15.77 -2.09 -11.40
C MET A 81 16.52 -1.97 -12.75
N ASN A 82 17.09 -0.80 -13.06
CA ASN A 82 17.91 -0.64 -14.26
C ASN A 82 19.23 -1.45 -14.18
N LYS A 83 19.81 -1.56 -12.98
CA LYS A 83 21.02 -2.37 -12.76
C LYS A 83 20.70 -3.87 -12.78
N ARG A 84 19.57 -4.26 -12.26
CA ARG A 84 19.12 -5.65 -12.18
C ARG A 84 17.62 -5.74 -12.46
N PRO A 85 17.22 -5.92 -13.73
CA PRO A 85 15.82 -6.05 -14.12
C PRO A 85 15.13 -7.21 -13.39
N VAL A 86 13.87 -7.02 -13.01
CA VAL A 86 13.04 -8.01 -12.33
C VAL A 86 11.86 -8.45 -13.21
N SER A 87 11.32 -9.63 -12.94
CA SER A 87 10.27 -10.25 -13.77
C SER A 87 8.84 -9.75 -13.47
N VAL A 88 8.67 -8.83 -12.54
CA VAL A 88 7.37 -8.23 -12.20
C VAL A 88 7.42 -6.71 -12.34
N ASN A 89 6.28 -6.09 -12.59
CA ASN A 89 6.15 -4.65 -12.54
C ASN A 89 6.16 -4.20 -11.06
N VAL A 90 6.74 -3.03 -10.79
CA VAL A 90 6.81 -2.46 -9.44
C VAL A 90 6.18 -1.08 -9.44
N ALA A 91 5.21 -0.86 -8.57
CA ALA A 91 4.68 0.45 -8.22
C ALA A 91 4.96 0.72 -6.74
N THR A 92 4.99 1.99 -6.32
CA THR A 92 5.34 2.33 -4.94
C THR A 92 4.51 3.48 -4.40
N TYR A 93 4.28 3.44 -3.08
CA TYR A 93 3.87 4.60 -2.29
C TYR A 93 5.09 5.32 -1.72
N THR A 94 4.89 6.56 -1.31
CA THR A 94 5.86 7.31 -0.49
C THR A 94 5.52 7.12 0.98
N GLY A 95 6.48 6.62 1.75
CA GLY A 95 6.28 6.24 3.14
C GLY A 95 6.43 7.42 4.11
N HIS A 96 5.45 7.64 4.96
CA HIS A 96 5.41 8.69 5.98
C HIS A 96 6.59 8.62 6.97
N SER A 97 6.93 7.42 7.45
CA SER A 97 8.07 7.22 8.35
C SER A 97 9.39 7.64 7.70
N THR A 98 9.53 7.39 6.38
CA THR A 98 10.67 7.85 5.59
C THR A 98 10.70 9.37 5.50
N LEU A 99 9.56 10.02 5.23
CA LEU A 99 9.44 11.48 5.19
C LEU A 99 9.79 12.09 6.54
N ARG A 100 9.24 11.55 7.65
CA ARG A 100 9.56 12.01 9.02
C ARG A 100 11.04 11.88 9.32
N SER A 101 11.65 10.74 9.00
CA SER A 101 13.09 10.51 9.24
C SER A 101 13.97 11.49 8.48
N LYS A 102 13.62 11.83 7.24
CA LYS A 102 14.34 12.84 6.44
C LYS A 102 14.16 14.26 6.97
N ALA A 103 12.92 14.64 7.36
CA ALA A 103 12.60 16.00 7.78
C ALA A 103 13.06 16.33 9.20
N MET A 104 12.91 15.36 10.13
CA MET A 104 13.14 15.53 11.56
C MET A 104 14.48 14.95 12.04
N GLY A 105 15.05 14.00 11.29
CA GLY A 105 16.17 13.18 11.73
C GLY A 105 15.72 12.00 12.63
N ALA A 106 16.39 10.86 12.48
CA ALA A 106 16.00 9.60 13.12
C ALA A 106 15.89 9.66 14.67
N LYS A 107 16.65 10.56 15.31
CA LYS A 107 16.63 10.72 16.78
C LYS A 107 15.46 11.58 17.29
N SER A 108 14.69 12.21 16.42
CA SER A 108 13.62 13.15 16.78
C SER A 108 12.21 12.62 16.48
N LEU A 109 12.05 11.34 16.21
CA LEU A 109 10.78 10.74 15.79
C LEU A 109 9.77 10.53 16.92
N TYR A 110 10.22 10.62 18.18
CA TYR A 110 9.42 10.38 19.39
C TYR A 110 8.66 11.62 19.87
N ARG A 111 8.25 12.47 18.93
CA ARG A 111 7.44 13.66 19.16
C ARG A 111 6.63 14.05 17.94
N THR A 112 5.66 14.91 18.12
CA THR A 112 4.95 15.56 17.00
C THR A 112 5.92 16.40 16.18
N ALA A 113 5.75 16.40 14.85
CA ALA A 113 6.53 17.23 13.95
C ALA A 113 6.18 18.71 14.13
N LYS A 114 7.17 19.57 13.97
CA LYS A 114 6.97 21.01 13.94
C LYS A 114 6.44 21.46 12.57
N PRO A 115 5.80 22.64 12.47
CA PRO A 115 5.27 23.13 11.20
C PRO A 115 6.30 23.15 10.05
N GLU A 116 7.54 23.58 10.32
CA GLU A 116 8.61 23.60 9.33
C GLU A 116 9.09 22.21 8.89
N GLU A 117 8.92 21.21 9.75
CA GLU A 117 9.22 19.81 9.43
C GLU A 117 8.10 19.20 8.55
N ILE A 118 6.84 19.56 8.82
CA ILE A 118 5.70 19.18 8.00
C ILE A 118 5.85 19.77 6.59
N GLU A 119 6.25 21.03 6.46
CA GLU A 119 6.48 21.64 5.14
C GLU A 119 7.61 20.94 4.37
N LYS A 120 8.68 20.49 5.02
CA LYS A 120 9.73 19.68 4.39
C LYS A 120 9.19 18.33 3.90
N MET A 121 8.35 17.65 4.72
CA MET A 121 7.71 16.39 4.33
C MET A 121 6.78 16.59 3.13
N LYS A 122 5.99 17.66 3.10
CA LYS A 122 5.11 18.01 1.97
C LYS A 122 5.89 18.25 0.69
N ALA A 123 7.00 18.97 0.75
CA ALA A 123 7.86 19.24 -0.41
C ALA A 123 8.49 17.95 -0.96
N GLU A 124 9.00 17.07 -0.10
CA GLU A 124 9.54 15.77 -0.51
C GLU A 124 8.45 14.87 -1.11
N LEU A 125 7.28 14.78 -0.47
CA LEU A 125 6.14 14.02 -0.99
C LEU A 125 5.74 14.50 -2.37
N LYS A 126 5.63 15.82 -2.58
CA LYS A 126 5.30 16.42 -3.87
C LYS A 126 6.32 16.03 -4.95
N THR A 127 7.61 16.00 -4.59
CA THR A 127 8.68 15.54 -5.48
C THR A 127 8.50 14.07 -5.87
N GLU A 128 8.26 13.18 -4.91
CA GLU A 128 8.03 11.76 -5.20
C GLU A 128 6.74 11.53 -6.00
N MET A 129 5.66 12.27 -5.70
CA MET A 129 4.42 12.24 -6.49
C MET A 129 4.66 12.63 -7.95
N SER A 130 5.47 13.65 -8.21
CA SER A 130 5.82 14.07 -9.59
C SER A 130 6.62 13.03 -10.37
N LYS A 131 7.27 12.09 -9.68
CA LYS A 131 8.01 10.97 -10.26
C LYS A 131 7.16 9.70 -10.45
N GLY A 132 5.89 9.69 -10.01
CA GLY A 132 4.96 8.59 -10.21
C GLY A 132 4.67 7.77 -8.96
N SER A 133 4.89 8.30 -7.75
CA SER A 133 4.40 7.68 -6.51
C SER A 133 2.88 7.54 -6.56
N LEU A 134 2.35 6.41 -6.09
CA LEU A 134 0.91 6.16 -6.02
C LEU A 134 0.20 7.01 -4.96
N GLY A 135 0.94 7.60 -4.03
CA GLY A 135 0.38 8.38 -2.94
C GLY A 135 1.17 8.26 -1.65
N LEU A 136 0.50 8.44 -0.54
CA LEU A 136 1.04 8.39 0.82
C LEU A 136 0.73 7.05 1.49
N ALA A 137 1.74 6.42 2.09
CA ALA A 137 1.55 5.26 2.96
C ALA A 137 2.01 5.56 4.39
N THR A 138 1.23 5.13 5.37
CA THR A 138 1.59 5.29 6.79
C THR A 138 1.60 3.95 7.52
N GLY A 139 2.37 3.90 8.62
CA GLY A 139 2.31 2.84 9.61
C GLY A 139 2.22 3.49 10.97
N LEU A 140 1.01 3.92 11.35
CA LEU A 140 0.77 4.81 12.49
C LEU A 140 0.93 4.12 13.84
N GLU A 141 0.91 2.79 13.86
CA GLU A 141 1.21 2.00 15.05
C GLU A 141 2.71 1.88 15.33
N TYR A 142 3.55 2.09 14.30
CA TYR A 142 5.00 1.97 14.43
C TYR A 142 5.65 3.25 14.96
N GLU A 143 6.73 3.10 15.73
CA GLU A 143 7.40 4.16 16.47
C GLU A 143 7.72 5.42 15.68
N SER A 144 8.19 5.25 14.46
CA SER A 144 8.57 6.39 13.60
C SER A 144 7.41 7.29 13.21
N ALA A 145 6.17 6.79 13.29
CA ALA A 145 4.96 7.52 12.96
C ALA A 145 3.96 7.65 14.13
N PHE A 146 4.09 6.82 15.17
CA PHE A 146 3.17 6.78 16.31
C PHE A 146 2.93 8.14 16.95
N PHE A 147 3.98 8.96 17.08
CA PHE A 147 3.92 10.29 17.67
C PHE A 147 3.45 11.39 16.71
N SER A 148 3.07 11.03 15.47
CA SER A 148 2.38 11.98 14.59
C SER A 148 0.94 12.18 15.03
N ASN A 149 0.44 13.40 14.88
CA ASN A 149 -0.97 13.67 15.05
C ASN A 149 -1.73 13.52 13.73
N ARG A 150 -3.05 13.43 13.82
CA ARG A 150 -3.95 13.29 12.66
C ARG A 150 -3.79 14.45 11.68
N ASP A 151 -3.61 15.68 12.15
CA ASP A 151 -3.48 16.86 11.31
C ASP A 151 -2.23 16.80 10.40
N GLU A 152 -1.09 16.32 10.93
CA GLU A 152 0.11 16.06 10.12
C GLU A 152 -0.20 15.13 8.95
N VAL A 153 -0.89 14.02 9.22
CA VAL A 153 -1.24 13.04 8.19
C VAL A 153 -2.22 13.62 7.17
N ILE A 154 -3.23 14.36 7.62
CA ILE A 154 -4.20 15.03 6.72
C ILE A 154 -3.52 16.03 5.81
N GLN A 155 -2.57 16.82 6.32
CA GLN A 155 -1.83 17.78 5.50
C GLN A 155 -1.03 17.07 4.40
N LEU A 156 -0.36 15.97 4.71
CA LEU A 156 0.37 15.17 3.72
C LEU A 156 -0.58 14.46 2.74
N ALA A 157 -1.69 13.91 3.22
CA ALA A 157 -2.70 13.30 2.38
C ALA A 157 -3.28 14.28 1.34
N LYS A 158 -3.53 15.54 1.74
CA LYS A 158 -3.96 16.59 0.82
C LYS A 158 -2.94 16.85 -0.29
N VAL A 159 -1.65 16.84 0.02
CA VAL A 159 -0.59 16.96 -1.01
C VAL A 159 -0.63 15.80 -2.00
N ALA A 160 -0.77 14.56 -1.52
CA ALA A 160 -0.91 13.41 -2.41
C ALA A 160 -2.18 13.49 -3.27
N ALA A 161 -3.28 13.99 -2.71
CA ALA A 161 -4.55 14.13 -3.41
C ALA A 161 -4.50 15.16 -4.57
N GLU A 162 -3.66 16.20 -4.49
CA GLU A 162 -3.50 17.22 -5.55
C GLU A 162 -3.16 16.62 -6.93
N THR A 163 -2.51 15.46 -6.94
CA THR A 163 -2.08 14.75 -8.17
C THR A 163 -2.85 13.46 -8.40
N GLY A 164 -4.01 13.28 -7.75
CA GLY A 164 -4.83 12.08 -7.88
C GLY A 164 -4.28 10.86 -7.14
N GLY A 165 -3.41 11.07 -6.15
CA GLY A 165 -2.82 10.01 -5.34
C GLY A 165 -3.84 9.33 -4.41
N ARG A 166 -3.38 8.26 -3.75
CA ARG A 166 -4.14 7.44 -2.80
C ARG A 166 -3.47 7.46 -1.44
N TYR A 167 -4.22 7.08 -0.42
CA TYR A 167 -3.69 6.87 0.93
C TYR A 167 -3.86 5.41 1.35
N ILE A 168 -2.82 4.81 1.91
CA ILE A 168 -2.87 3.47 2.50
C ILE A 168 -2.25 3.51 3.89
N SER A 169 -2.84 2.78 4.84
CA SER A 169 -2.37 2.82 6.22
C SER A 169 -2.42 1.46 6.91
N HIS A 170 -1.27 1.05 7.48
CA HIS A 170 -1.28 0.34 8.74
C HIS A 170 -1.80 1.33 9.78
N ILE A 171 -3.02 1.14 10.25
CA ILE A 171 -3.74 2.10 11.10
C ILE A 171 -3.10 2.22 12.48
N ARG A 172 -3.51 3.22 13.26
CA ARG A 172 -2.87 3.57 14.53
C ARG A 172 -2.99 2.52 15.63
N SER A 173 -4.05 1.71 15.58
CA SER A 173 -4.26 0.56 16.45
C SER A 173 -5.08 -0.49 15.71
N GLU A 174 -4.66 -1.75 15.79
CA GLU A 174 -5.39 -2.90 15.26
C GLU A 174 -6.01 -3.72 16.40
N ASP A 175 -5.90 -3.24 17.63
CA ASP A 175 -6.27 -3.91 18.87
C ASP A 175 -7.17 -3.04 19.76
N ILE A 176 -6.59 -2.29 20.72
CA ILE A 176 -7.32 -1.63 21.80
C ILE A 176 -8.17 -0.46 21.29
N GLU A 177 -7.62 0.34 20.36
CA GLU A 177 -8.23 1.56 19.80
C GLU A 177 -8.57 1.39 18.31
N LEU A 178 -9.02 0.18 17.93
CA LEU A 178 -9.36 -0.14 16.53
C LEU A 178 -10.44 0.81 15.97
N GLU A 179 -11.47 1.11 16.77
CA GLU A 179 -12.58 1.96 16.32
C GLU A 179 -12.12 3.39 16.02
N GLU A 180 -11.30 3.96 16.90
CA GLU A 180 -10.72 5.28 16.76
C GLU A 180 -9.74 5.35 15.57
N ALA A 181 -8.98 4.27 15.35
CA ALA A 181 -8.06 4.17 14.22
C ALA A 181 -8.81 4.08 12.89
N LEU A 182 -9.95 3.38 12.85
CA LEU A 182 -10.83 3.37 11.67
C LEU A 182 -11.50 4.74 11.44
N ASP A 183 -11.88 5.44 12.50
CA ASP A 183 -12.41 6.82 12.39
C ASP A 183 -11.33 7.78 11.86
N GLU A 184 -10.07 7.60 12.27
CA GLU A 184 -8.96 8.41 11.78
C GLU A 184 -8.77 8.26 10.26
N ILE A 185 -8.71 7.03 9.73
CA ILE A 185 -8.53 6.83 8.28
C ILE A 185 -9.75 7.30 7.47
N ILE A 186 -10.97 7.12 7.98
CA ILE A 186 -12.20 7.64 7.36
C ILE A 186 -12.16 9.18 7.29
N ASP A 187 -11.75 9.83 8.39
CA ASP A 187 -11.64 11.29 8.45
C ASP A 187 -10.56 11.82 7.50
N ILE A 188 -9.41 11.16 7.41
CA ILE A 188 -8.37 11.48 6.43
C ILE A 188 -8.95 11.44 5.00
N GLY A 189 -9.68 10.37 4.66
CA GLY A 189 -10.31 10.23 3.35
C GLY A 189 -11.32 11.35 3.04
N LYS A 190 -12.14 11.72 4.02
CA LYS A 190 -13.10 12.83 3.91
C LYS A 190 -12.41 14.18 3.70
N GLN A 191 -11.42 14.49 4.53
CA GLN A 191 -10.77 15.79 4.53
C GLN A 191 -9.81 15.99 3.34
N ALA A 192 -9.12 14.94 2.92
CA ALA A 192 -8.24 14.97 1.76
C ALA A 192 -9.00 14.72 0.44
N LYS A 193 -10.26 14.25 0.49
CA LYS A 193 -11.09 13.90 -0.68
C LYS A 193 -10.38 12.92 -1.62
N MET A 194 -9.78 11.88 -1.07
CA MET A 194 -9.00 10.90 -1.81
C MET A 194 -9.39 9.47 -1.45
N PRO A 195 -9.09 8.48 -2.33
CA PRO A 195 -9.25 7.08 -1.99
C PRO A 195 -8.31 6.68 -0.84
N VAL A 196 -8.85 5.93 0.11
CA VAL A 196 -8.10 5.42 1.26
C VAL A 196 -8.21 3.90 1.36
N GLN A 197 -7.18 3.24 1.89
CA GLN A 197 -7.13 1.79 2.07
C GLN A 197 -6.60 1.44 3.45
N VAL A 198 -7.35 0.59 4.16
CA VAL A 198 -6.88 -0.02 5.39
C VAL A 198 -5.97 -1.20 5.02
N SER A 199 -4.70 -1.14 5.41
CA SER A 199 -3.76 -2.24 5.22
C SER A 199 -4.14 -3.43 6.10
N HIS A 200 -4.00 -4.67 5.54
CA HIS A 200 -4.11 -5.95 6.26
C HIS A 200 -5.13 -5.94 7.40
N ILE A 201 -6.35 -5.49 7.09
CA ILE A 201 -7.42 -5.30 8.08
C ILE A 201 -7.61 -6.54 8.97
N LYS A 202 -7.55 -6.34 10.26
CA LYS A 202 -7.74 -7.40 11.25
C LYS A 202 -8.27 -6.84 12.57
N ILE A 203 -8.77 -7.73 13.41
CA ILE A 203 -9.03 -7.51 14.83
C ILE A 203 -7.95 -8.29 15.57
N ALA A 204 -6.85 -7.61 15.94
CA ALA A 204 -5.67 -8.27 16.48
C ALA A 204 -5.89 -8.82 17.90
N LYS A 205 -6.79 -8.20 18.68
CA LYS A 205 -7.06 -8.59 20.06
C LYS A 205 -8.06 -9.73 20.15
N ARG A 206 -7.66 -10.85 20.75
CA ARG A 206 -8.43 -12.09 20.79
C ARG A 206 -9.82 -11.94 21.47
N ASP A 207 -9.92 -11.15 22.52
CA ASP A 207 -11.18 -10.91 23.24
C ASP A 207 -12.18 -10.04 22.46
N GLN A 208 -11.75 -9.48 21.33
CA GLN A 208 -12.58 -8.72 20.40
C GLN A 208 -12.93 -9.50 19.13
N TRP A 209 -12.50 -10.75 19.00
CA TRP A 209 -12.81 -11.55 17.83
C TRP A 209 -14.34 -11.77 17.70
N GLY A 210 -14.82 -11.91 16.47
CA GLY A 210 -16.24 -12.00 16.16
C GLY A 210 -16.89 -10.66 15.81
N ARG A 211 -16.23 -9.52 16.03
CA ARG A 211 -16.75 -8.18 15.71
C ARG A 211 -16.55 -7.74 14.25
N SER A 212 -16.12 -8.64 13.37
CA SER A 212 -15.95 -8.31 11.94
C SER A 212 -17.21 -7.73 11.27
N PRO A 213 -18.46 -8.15 11.61
CA PRO A 213 -19.65 -7.52 11.04
C PRO A 213 -19.78 -6.03 11.42
N GLU A 214 -19.37 -5.63 12.63
CA GLU A 214 -19.39 -4.25 13.09
C GLU A 214 -18.38 -3.40 12.30
N VAL A 215 -17.14 -3.91 12.16
CA VAL A 215 -16.08 -3.28 11.38
C VAL A 215 -16.52 -3.08 9.93
N LEU A 216 -17.06 -4.12 9.29
CA LEU A 216 -17.56 -4.04 7.92
C LEU A 216 -18.72 -3.05 7.79
N THR A 217 -19.64 -3.01 8.75
CA THR A 217 -20.74 -2.04 8.78
C THR A 217 -20.21 -0.62 8.84
N LYS A 218 -19.19 -0.35 9.67
CA LYS A 218 -18.54 0.98 9.75
C LYS A 218 -17.93 1.40 8.42
N LEU A 219 -17.19 0.50 7.74
CA LEU A 219 -16.61 0.80 6.43
C LEU A 219 -17.69 0.99 5.35
N GLN A 220 -18.76 0.18 5.35
CA GLN A 220 -19.88 0.34 4.43
C GLN A 220 -20.61 1.68 4.65
N LYS A 221 -20.80 2.08 5.91
CA LYS A 221 -21.35 3.39 6.24
C LYS A 221 -20.49 4.52 5.68
N ALA A 222 -19.17 4.48 5.90
CA ALA A 222 -18.25 5.47 5.35
C ALA A 222 -18.36 5.55 3.82
N ARG A 223 -18.47 4.40 3.12
CA ARG A 223 -18.69 4.36 1.67
C ARG A 223 -20.02 5.00 1.26
N SER A 224 -21.11 4.72 1.98
CA SER A 224 -22.41 5.36 1.71
C SER A 224 -22.40 6.88 1.92
N GLU A 225 -21.51 7.38 2.77
CA GLU A 225 -21.23 8.79 3.00
C GLU A 225 -20.25 9.41 1.99
N GLY A 226 -19.84 8.66 0.96
CA GLY A 226 -19.00 9.14 -0.14
C GLY A 226 -17.50 8.96 0.05
N VAL A 227 -17.03 8.26 1.10
CA VAL A 227 -15.61 7.93 1.28
C VAL A 227 -15.25 6.74 0.40
N ASN A 228 -14.30 6.91 -0.51
CA ASN A 228 -13.76 5.80 -1.28
C ASN A 228 -12.75 5.00 -0.43
N ILE A 229 -13.28 4.11 0.42
CA ILE A 229 -12.48 3.28 1.32
C ILE A 229 -12.48 1.82 0.90
N THR A 230 -11.29 1.22 0.91
CA THR A 230 -11.03 -0.21 0.66
C THR A 230 -10.19 -0.79 1.79
N ALA A 231 -10.00 -2.10 1.79
CA ALA A 231 -9.09 -2.79 2.69
C ALA A 231 -8.42 -3.96 1.95
N ASP A 232 -7.21 -4.31 2.34
CA ASP A 232 -6.59 -5.58 1.98
C ASP A 232 -6.54 -6.51 3.20
N CYS A 233 -6.38 -7.81 2.95
CA CYS A 233 -6.21 -8.83 3.99
C CYS A 233 -5.30 -9.94 3.46
N TYR A 234 -4.71 -10.70 4.36
CA TYR A 234 -3.94 -11.91 4.06
C TYR A 234 -4.70 -13.16 4.52
N PRO A 235 -4.43 -14.33 3.94
CA PRO A 235 -5.18 -15.56 4.24
C PRO A 235 -4.56 -16.36 5.42
N TYR A 236 -4.10 -15.69 6.46
CA TYR A 236 -3.47 -16.29 7.63
C TYR A 236 -4.26 -15.96 8.89
N ASP A 237 -4.28 -16.87 9.85
CA ASP A 237 -4.90 -16.73 11.15
C ASP A 237 -3.95 -16.23 12.25
N PHE A 238 -2.76 -15.79 11.84
CA PHE A 238 -1.73 -15.17 12.69
C PHE A 238 -1.12 -13.97 11.99
N TRP A 239 -0.50 -13.11 12.76
CA TRP A 239 0.23 -11.94 12.28
C TRP A 239 1.59 -11.83 12.98
N ASN A 240 2.51 -11.10 12.38
CA ASN A 240 3.84 -10.87 12.90
C ASN A 240 4.13 -9.36 12.95
N SER A 241 4.72 -8.90 14.04
CA SER A 241 5.15 -7.52 14.22
C SER A 241 6.30 -7.43 15.21
N THR A 242 6.69 -6.23 15.62
CA THR A 242 7.68 -6.00 16.67
C THR A 242 7.02 -6.08 18.05
N LEU A 243 7.76 -6.50 19.08
CA LEU A 243 7.27 -6.49 20.47
C LEU A 243 6.79 -5.10 20.92
N ARG A 244 7.27 -4.04 20.30
CA ARG A 244 6.96 -2.66 20.67
C ARG A 244 5.51 -2.27 20.41
N VAL A 245 4.82 -2.90 19.46
CA VAL A 245 3.38 -2.67 19.24
C VAL A 245 2.52 -3.12 20.43
N LEU A 246 3.05 -4.00 21.29
CA LEU A 246 2.36 -4.44 22.51
C LEU A 246 2.41 -3.42 23.64
N PHE A 247 3.16 -2.33 23.50
CA PHE A 247 3.25 -1.24 24.46
C PHE A 247 2.46 -0.03 23.94
N PRO A 248 1.17 0.12 24.29
CA PRO A 248 0.28 1.10 23.65
C PRO A 248 0.74 2.55 23.74
N LYS A 249 1.46 2.89 24.83
CA LYS A 249 1.99 4.24 25.05
C LYS A 249 3.42 4.43 24.57
N ARG A 250 4.06 3.35 24.10
CA ARG A 250 5.48 3.36 23.72
C ARG A 250 6.43 3.85 24.82
N ASP A 251 6.01 3.66 26.08
CA ASP A 251 6.82 3.93 27.28
C ASP A 251 7.62 2.66 27.64
N TYR A 252 8.88 2.61 27.20
CA TYR A 252 9.84 1.52 27.44
C TYR A 252 11.24 2.04 27.68
#